data_6e634b1834c873f046441fc444ae34d5
#
_entry.id   6e634b1834c873f046441fc444ae34d5
#
_cell.length_a   1.000
_cell.length_b   1.000
_cell.length_c   1.000
_cell.angle_alpha   90.00
_cell.angle_beta   90.00
_cell.angle_gamma   90.00
#
_symmetry.space_group_name_H-M   'P 1'
#
loop_
_entity.id
_entity.type
_entity.pdbx_description
1 polymer ?
#
loop_
_entity_poly.entity_id
_entity_poly.type
_entity_poly.pdbx_seq_one_letter_code
_entity_poly.pdbx_strand_id
1 'polypeptide(L)'
;MAARFMVTTPIYYVNDKPHIGQAYTTIAADVLARFHRAGGEETFFLTGTDEHGSKMEERARKLGKTPRELCDMNVEYFKRAWKDLNISYDYFVRTTDARHQKAVEKLLSVMHEATTGDNEKVIYPGEYSGLYCVGCEKFITEKELVDGLCPDHLREPKRISEKNYFFRLSSYLKQVGELIRNDELKISPEERKK
;
A
#
# COMPACT_ATOMS: atom_id res chain seq x y z
N MET A 1 2.19 3.20 32.54
CA MET A 1 2.72 2.59 31.32
C MET A 1 3.27 3.73 30.47
N ALA A 2 4.45 3.55 29.84
CA ALA A 2 4.96 4.54 28.90
C ALA A 2 3.95 4.70 27.75
N ALA A 3 3.81 5.92 27.23
CA ALA A 3 3.01 6.16 26.05
C ALA A 3 3.63 5.40 24.86
N ARG A 4 2.80 4.94 23.93
CA ARG A 4 3.23 4.20 22.74
C ARG A 4 2.96 5.01 21.51
N PHE A 5 3.92 5.05 20.62
CA PHE A 5 3.82 5.72 19.34
C PHE A 5 4.25 4.79 18.21
N MET A 6 3.49 4.77 17.11
CA MET A 6 3.85 4.03 15.90
C MET A 6 3.78 4.96 14.71
N VAL A 7 4.80 4.92 13.88
CA VAL A 7 4.82 5.62 12.59
C VAL A 7 5.16 4.65 11.48
N THR A 8 4.47 4.80 10.34
CA THR A 8 4.72 4.02 9.14
C THR A 8 4.94 4.93 7.94
N THR A 9 5.70 4.47 6.97
CA THR A 9 5.70 5.05 5.62
C THR A 9 4.76 4.25 4.72
N PRO A 10 4.40 4.75 3.52
CA PRO A 10 4.00 3.86 2.44
C PRO A 10 5.07 2.79 2.21
N ILE A 11 4.67 1.61 1.77
CA ILE A 11 5.61 0.62 1.23
C ILE A 11 5.89 0.96 -0.23
N TYR A 12 7.16 0.89 -0.63
CA TYR A 12 7.60 1.42 -1.92
C TYR A 12 7.74 0.33 -2.96
N TYR A 13 7.26 0.58 -4.19
CA TYR A 13 7.54 -0.31 -5.32
C TYR A 13 9.04 -0.37 -5.60
N VAL A 14 9.55 -1.57 -5.76
CA VAL A 14 10.99 -1.83 -5.99
C VAL A 14 11.31 -2.12 -7.47
N ASN A 15 10.54 -1.55 -8.38
CA ASN A 15 10.78 -1.67 -9.82
C ASN A 15 12.05 -0.90 -10.28
N ASP A 16 12.55 0.03 -9.47
CA ASP A 16 13.79 0.78 -9.69
C ASP A 16 14.42 1.21 -8.35
N LYS A 17 15.52 1.97 -8.40
CA LYS A 17 16.17 2.57 -7.23
C LYS A 17 15.26 3.61 -6.55
N PRO A 18 15.45 3.86 -5.22
CA PRO A 18 14.69 4.89 -4.53
C PRO A 18 14.93 6.28 -5.12
N HIS A 19 13.91 7.11 -5.10
CA HIS A 19 13.96 8.50 -5.55
C HIS A 19 13.69 9.48 -4.40
N ILE A 20 13.93 10.77 -4.64
CA ILE A 20 13.84 11.82 -3.62
C ILE A 20 12.47 11.93 -2.94
N GLY A 21 11.37 11.63 -3.63
CA GLY A 21 10.02 11.64 -3.04
C GLY A 21 9.85 10.58 -1.95
N GLN A 22 10.41 9.39 -2.15
CA GLN A 22 10.41 8.32 -1.15
C GLN A 22 11.33 8.66 0.02
N ALA A 23 12.51 9.24 -0.26
CA ALA A 23 13.42 9.73 0.77
C ALA A 23 12.76 10.82 1.63
N TYR A 24 12.08 11.79 1.03
CA TYR A 24 11.36 12.85 1.75
C TYR A 24 10.34 12.29 2.75
N THR A 25 9.49 11.36 2.31
CA THR A 25 8.48 10.73 3.17
C THR A 25 9.13 9.94 4.31
N THR A 26 10.22 9.20 4.02
CA THR A 26 10.89 8.38 5.02
C THR A 26 11.63 9.25 6.05
N ILE A 27 12.25 10.35 5.63
CA ILE A 27 12.89 11.33 6.53
C ILE A 27 11.84 11.97 7.44
N ALA A 28 10.67 12.36 6.91
CA ALA A 28 9.60 12.92 7.73
C ALA A 28 9.12 11.94 8.81
N ALA A 29 8.96 10.67 8.47
CA ALA A 29 8.61 9.63 9.44
C ALA A 29 9.72 9.40 10.47
N ASP A 30 10.99 9.43 10.06
CA ASP A 30 12.14 9.31 10.96
C ASP A 30 12.23 10.47 11.97
N VAL A 31 11.96 11.68 11.52
CA VAL A 31 11.89 12.85 12.42
C VAL A 31 10.83 12.65 13.50
N LEU A 32 9.64 12.19 13.14
CA LEU A 32 8.57 11.89 14.10
C LEU A 32 8.99 10.78 15.07
N ALA A 33 9.56 9.69 14.56
CA ALA A 33 10.02 8.58 15.39
C ALA A 33 11.08 9.05 16.40
N ARG A 34 12.06 9.85 15.97
CA ARG A 34 13.10 10.40 16.86
C ARG A 34 12.52 11.36 17.89
N PHE A 35 11.57 12.20 17.51
CA PHE A 35 10.90 13.13 18.42
C PHE A 35 10.20 12.38 19.56
N HIS A 36 9.40 11.37 19.25
CA HIS A 36 8.69 10.57 20.25
C HIS A 36 9.64 9.73 21.11
N ARG A 37 10.71 9.16 20.54
CA ARG A 37 11.75 8.47 21.32
C ARG A 37 12.45 9.42 22.30
N ALA A 38 12.79 10.64 21.86
CA ALA A 38 13.41 11.65 22.73
C ALA A 38 12.46 12.09 23.86
N GLY A 39 11.15 12.02 23.64
CA GLY A 39 10.12 12.25 24.67
C GLY A 39 9.92 11.07 25.64
N GLY A 40 10.65 9.95 25.47
CA GLY A 40 10.56 8.77 26.33
C GLY A 40 9.41 7.83 26.00
N GLU A 41 8.80 7.95 24.83
CA GLU A 41 7.73 7.07 24.36
C GLU A 41 8.29 5.78 23.74
N GLU A 42 7.61 4.65 23.99
CA GLU A 42 7.88 3.38 23.31
C GLU A 42 7.50 3.53 21.83
N THR A 43 8.49 3.76 20.96
CA THR A 43 8.26 4.14 19.56
C THR A 43 8.63 2.99 18.62
N PHE A 44 7.76 2.69 17.65
CA PHE A 44 7.99 1.71 16.59
C PHE A 44 7.86 2.37 15.22
N PHE A 45 8.93 2.33 14.43
CA PHE A 45 8.97 2.87 13.07
C PHE A 45 9.06 1.75 12.03
N LEU A 46 8.01 1.65 11.20
CA LEU A 46 7.88 0.65 10.14
C LEU A 46 8.01 1.31 8.77
N THR A 47 8.90 0.78 7.95
CA THR A 47 8.98 1.07 6.50
C THR A 47 9.16 -0.22 5.72
N GLY A 48 9.17 -0.17 4.39
CA GLY A 48 9.38 -1.38 3.61
C GLY A 48 9.08 -1.23 2.13
N THR A 49 8.91 -2.39 1.48
CA THR A 49 8.75 -2.50 0.03
C THR A 49 7.51 -3.28 -0.35
N ASP A 50 6.85 -2.81 -1.43
CA ASP A 50 5.80 -3.51 -2.14
C ASP A 50 6.41 -4.24 -3.34
N GLU A 51 6.35 -5.57 -3.31
CA GLU A 51 7.10 -6.45 -4.21
C GLU A 51 6.20 -7.24 -5.17
N HIS A 52 4.92 -6.90 -5.24
CA HIS A 52 3.94 -7.51 -6.12
C HIS A 52 3.49 -6.55 -7.22
N GLY A 53 2.76 -7.11 -8.21
CA GLY A 53 2.13 -6.33 -9.27
C GLY A 53 2.75 -6.52 -10.66
N SER A 54 1.93 -6.24 -11.67
CA SER A 54 2.26 -6.46 -13.09
C SER A 54 3.44 -5.62 -13.58
N LYS A 55 3.66 -4.45 -13.01
CA LYS A 55 4.81 -3.59 -13.34
C LYS A 55 6.14 -4.23 -12.94
N MET A 56 6.15 -4.91 -11.78
CA MET A 56 7.32 -5.65 -11.32
C MET A 56 7.65 -6.81 -12.26
N GLU A 57 6.64 -7.59 -12.67
CA GLU A 57 6.79 -8.70 -13.61
C GLU A 57 7.29 -8.23 -14.97
N GLU A 58 6.70 -7.14 -15.51
CA GLU A 58 7.11 -6.56 -16.79
C GLU A 58 8.56 -6.06 -16.74
N ARG A 59 8.94 -5.38 -15.66
CA ARG A 59 10.31 -4.87 -15.48
C ARG A 59 11.32 -6.01 -15.35
N ALA A 60 11.02 -7.03 -14.57
CA ALA A 60 11.86 -8.21 -14.39
C ALA A 60 12.09 -8.92 -15.74
N ARG A 61 11.03 -9.15 -16.51
CA ARG A 61 11.11 -9.76 -17.85
C ARG A 61 11.98 -8.95 -18.81
N LYS A 62 11.87 -7.60 -18.82
CA LYS A 62 12.74 -6.74 -19.65
C LYS A 62 14.21 -6.84 -19.29
N LEU A 63 14.52 -7.19 -18.04
CA LEU A 63 15.88 -7.35 -17.53
C LEU A 63 16.38 -8.79 -17.56
N GLY A 64 15.59 -9.74 -18.09
CA GLY A 64 15.92 -11.16 -18.11
C GLY A 64 16.02 -11.79 -16.70
N LYS A 65 15.25 -11.26 -15.75
CA LYS A 65 15.23 -11.68 -14.33
C LYS A 65 13.86 -12.20 -13.93
N THR A 66 13.83 -12.97 -12.86
CA THR A 66 12.58 -13.24 -12.15
C THR A 66 12.17 -12.03 -11.32
N PRO A 67 10.87 -11.84 -11.00
CA PRO A 67 10.41 -10.78 -10.09
C PRO A 67 11.16 -10.81 -8.75
N ARG A 68 11.41 -11.98 -8.19
CA ARG A 68 12.13 -12.15 -6.92
C ARG A 68 13.56 -11.64 -6.99
N GLU A 69 14.31 -12.01 -8.03
CA GLU A 69 15.69 -11.54 -8.21
C GLU A 69 15.75 -10.01 -8.37
N LEU A 70 14.78 -9.42 -9.08
CA LEU A 70 14.70 -7.97 -9.22
C LEU A 70 14.40 -7.29 -7.87
N CYS A 71 13.44 -7.83 -7.09
CA CYS A 71 13.13 -7.33 -5.76
C CYS A 71 14.34 -7.43 -4.84
N ASP A 72 15.00 -8.58 -4.77
CA ASP A 72 16.17 -8.79 -3.90
C ASP A 72 17.30 -7.81 -4.23
N MET A 73 17.54 -7.56 -5.50
CA MET A 73 18.54 -6.59 -5.95
C MET A 73 18.17 -5.15 -5.58
N ASN A 74 16.92 -4.76 -5.83
CA ASN A 74 16.50 -3.37 -5.64
C ASN A 74 16.29 -3.01 -4.16
N VAL A 75 15.81 -3.94 -3.33
CA VAL A 75 15.68 -3.75 -1.88
C VAL A 75 17.00 -3.30 -1.24
N GLU A 76 18.13 -3.82 -1.72
CA GLU A 76 19.45 -3.41 -1.20
C GLU A 76 19.76 -1.93 -1.51
N TYR A 77 19.27 -1.37 -2.63
CA TYR A 77 19.39 0.07 -2.87
C TYR A 77 18.58 0.90 -1.87
N PHE A 78 17.37 0.44 -1.51
CA PHE A 78 16.55 1.10 -0.49
C PHE A 78 17.22 1.05 0.88
N LYS A 79 17.65 -0.14 1.32
CA LYS A 79 18.33 -0.31 2.61
C LYS A 79 19.60 0.54 2.70
N ARG A 80 20.39 0.58 1.62
CA ARG A 80 21.57 1.41 1.55
C ARG A 80 21.23 2.90 1.63
N ALA A 81 20.24 3.37 0.86
CA ALA A 81 19.81 4.76 0.91
C ALA A 81 19.31 5.17 2.30
N TRP A 82 18.52 4.31 2.96
CA TRP A 82 18.07 4.57 4.33
C TRP A 82 19.22 4.58 5.34
N LYS A 83 20.22 3.74 5.17
CA LYS A 83 21.44 3.77 5.97
C LYS A 83 22.22 5.05 5.75
N ASP A 84 22.44 5.45 4.50
CA ASP A 84 23.18 6.66 4.14
C ASP A 84 22.49 7.94 4.66
N LEU A 85 21.14 7.93 4.72
CA LEU A 85 20.31 8.98 5.31
C LEU A 85 20.14 8.85 6.84
N ASN A 86 20.79 7.88 7.47
CA ASN A 86 20.69 7.61 8.91
C ASN A 86 19.25 7.43 9.41
N ILE A 87 18.40 6.76 8.62
CA ILE A 87 17.00 6.44 8.98
C ILE A 87 16.98 5.38 10.08
N SER A 88 16.23 5.64 11.15
CA SER A 88 16.19 4.83 12.37
C SER A 88 14.98 3.90 12.47
N TYR A 89 14.57 3.26 11.35
CA TYR A 89 13.46 2.31 11.35
C TYR A 89 13.76 1.08 12.22
N ASP A 90 12.72 0.55 12.87
CA ASP A 90 12.81 -0.67 13.70
C ASP A 90 12.60 -1.94 12.87
N TYR A 91 11.75 -1.85 11.83
CA TYR A 91 11.49 -2.97 10.95
C TYR A 91 11.31 -2.54 9.50
N PHE A 92 11.97 -3.29 8.60
CA PHE A 92 11.81 -3.14 7.15
C PHE A 92 11.02 -4.32 6.63
N VAL A 93 9.73 -4.09 6.32
CA VAL A 93 8.84 -5.14 5.82
C VAL A 93 9.03 -5.32 4.31
N ARG A 94 9.01 -6.56 3.87
CA ARG A 94 8.86 -6.95 2.47
C ARG A 94 7.55 -7.70 2.31
N THR A 95 6.74 -7.35 1.32
CA THR A 95 5.45 -8.04 1.11
C THR A 95 5.61 -9.50 0.68
N THR A 96 6.81 -9.89 0.20
CA THR A 96 7.18 -11.27 -0.12
C THR A 96 7.75 -12.07 1.06
N ASP A 97 7.93 -11.46 2.23
CA ASP A 97 8.42 -12.18 3.41
C ASP A 97 7.37 -13.15 3.95
N ALA A 98 7.81 -14.34 4.33
CA ALA A 98 6.94 -15.38 4.88
C ALA A 98 6.17 -14.92 6.13
N ARG A 99 6.78 -14.04 6.96
CA ARG A 99 6.12 -13.45 8.12
C ARG A 99 4.96 -12.55 7.71
N HIS A 100 5.14 -11.72 6.68
CA HIS A 100 4.09 -10.87 6.14
C HIS A 100 2.97 -11.72 5.53
N GLN A 101 3.30 -12.70 4.68
CA GLN A 101 2.32 -13.59 4.06
C GLN A 101 1.45 -14.32 5.10
N LYS A 102 2.06 -14.89 6.15
CA LYS A 102 1.31 -15.53 7.25
C LYS A 102 0.38 -14.56 7.98
N ALA A 103 0.78 -13.30 8.16
CA ALA A 103 -0.06 -12.29 8.79
C ALA A 103 -1.27 -11.93 7.90
N VAL A 104 -1.05 -11.79 6.59
CA VAL A 104 -2.11 -11.56 5.59
C VAL A 104 -3.08 -12.73 5.52
N GLU A 105 -2.57 -13.97 5.42
CA GLU A 105 -3.39 -15.18 5.42
C GLU A 105 -4.28 -15.26 6.66
N LYS A 106 -3.71 -15.00 7.85
CA LYS A 106 -4.47 -15.01 9.10
C LYS A 106 -5.55 -13.92 9.10
N LEU A 107 -5.22 -12.70 8.67
CA LEU A 107 -6.18 -11.60 8.62
C LEU A 107 -7.33 -11.93 7.65
N LEU A 108 -7.01 -12.37 6.44
CA LEU A 108 -8.01 -12.75 5.43
C LEU A 108 -8.89 -13.90 5.90
N SER A 109 -8.34 -14.90 6.59
CA SER A 109 -9.11 -16.00 7.15
C SER A 109 -10.12 -15.51 8.19
N VAL A 110 -9.72 -14.59 9.08
CA VAL A 110 -10.64 -13.99 10.07
C VAL A 110 -11.73 -13.17 9.36
N MET A 111 -11.37 -12.39 8.37
CA MET A 111 -12.32 -11.56 7.61
C MET A 111 -13.30 -12.41 6.78
N HIS A 112 -12.85 -13.56 6.28
CA HIS A 112 -13.70 -14.49 5.51
C HIS A 112 -14.83 -15.09 6.38
N GLU A 113 -14.52 -15.35 7.66
CA GLU A 113 -15.54 -15.86 8.61
C GLU A 113 -16.41 -14.75 9.19
N ALA A 114 -15.97 -13.49 9.12
CA ALA A 114 -16.67 -12.36 9.71
C ALA A 114 -17.94 -11.98 8.91
N THR A 115 -18.90 -11.39 9.64
CA THR A 115 -20.10 -10.77 9.06
C THR A 115 -20.18 -9.29 9.43
N THR A 116 -20.85 -8.50 8.60
CA THR A 116 -21.21 -7.12 8.87
C THR A 116 -22.34 -7.02 9.90
N GLY A 117 -22.65 -5.81 10.35
CA GLY A 117 -23.81 -5.57 11.22
C GLY A 117 -25.15 -6.04 10.64
N ASP A 118 -25.27 -6.10 9.32
CA ASP A 118 -26.45 -6.59 8.59
C ASP A 118 -26.40 -8.12 8.34
N ASN A 119 -25.48 -8.82 9.01
CA ASN A 119 -25.27 -10.27 8.90
C ASN A 119 -24.83 -10.75 7.50
N GLU A 120 -24.24 -9.89 6.70
CA GLU A 120 -23.68 -10.20 5.39
C GLU A 120 -22.19 -10.57 5.50
N LYS A 121 -21.69 -11.48 4.65
CA LYS A 121 -20.25 -11.82 4.65
C LYS A 121 -19.40 -10.59 4.34
N VAL A 122 -18.35 -10.37 5.15
CA VAL A 122 -17.38 -9.28 4.97
C VAL A 122 -16.59 -9.48 3.68
N ILE A 123 -16.18 -10.72 3.40
CA ILE A 123 -15.55 -11.12 2.14
C ILE A 123 -16.49 -12.09 1.41
N TYR A 124 -16.73 -11.83 0.14
CA TYR A 124 -17.62 -12.64 -0.69
C TYR A 124 -17.04 -12.83 -2.10
N PRO A 125 -17.29 -13.98 -2.75
CA PRO A 125 -16.88 -14.20 -4.12
C PRO A 125 -17.71 -13.36 -5.09
N GLY A 126 -17.08 -12.91 -6.16
CA GLY A 126 -17.76 -12.16 -7.22
C GLY A 126 -16.93 -12.15 -8.50
N GLU A 127 -17.53 -11.60 -9.54
CA GLU A 127 -16.87 -11.38 -10.83
C GLU A 127 -16.93 -9.89 -11.17
N TYR A 128 -15.82 -9.34 -11.58
CA TYR A 128 -15.74 -7.97 -12.06
C TYR A 128 -15.23 -7.97 -13.50
N SER A 129 -15.93 -7.25 -14.36
CA SER A 129 -15.53 -7.04 -15.75
C SER A 129 -15.50 -5.55 -16.06
N GLY A 130 -14.41 -5.08 -16.64
CA GLY A 130 -14.25 -3.66 -16.95
C GLY A 130 -13.01 -3.35 -17.77
N LEU A 131 -12.83 -2.08 -18.08
CA LEU A 131 -11.64 -1.56 -18.73
C LEU A 131 -10.54 -1.35 -17.70
N TYR A 132 -9.44 -2.06 -17.84
CA TYR A 132 -8.30 -2.00 -16.92
C TYR A 132 -7.11 -1.30 -17.56
N CYS A 133 -6.62 -0.26 -16.92
CA CYS A 133 -5.37 0.40 -17.32
C CYS A 133 -4.19 -0.19 -16.55
N VAL A 134 -3.31 -0.88 -17.26
CA VAL A 134 -2.09 -1.46 -16.68
C VAL A 134 -1.17 -0.39 -16.09
N GLY A 135 -1.15 0.81 -16.66
CA GLY A 135 -0.34 1.92 -16.16
C GLY A 135 -0.82 2.45 -14.81
N CYS A 136 -2.14 2.66 -14.66
CA CYS A 136 -2.77 3.08 -13.40
C CYS A 136 -2.95 1.95 -12.40
N GLU A 137 -2.87 0.69 -12.85
CA GLU A 137 -3.21 -0.51 -12.07
C GLU A 137 -4.63 -0.44 -11.46
N LYS A 138 -5.58 0.13 -12.23
CA LYS A 138 -6.98 0.26 -11.81
C LYS A 138 -7.95 0.05 -12.98
N PHE A 139 -9.18 -0.29 -12.65
CA PHE A 139 -10.28 -0.22 -13.58
C PHE A 139 -10.66 1.25 -13.85
N ILE A 140 -10.97 1.55 -15.10
CA ILE A 140 -11.36 2.87 -15.59
C ILE A 140 -12.72 2.73 -16.26
N THR A 141 -13.60 3.68 -15.99
CA THR A 141 -14.90 3.75 -16.69
C THR A 141 -14.74 4.39 -18.07
N GLU A 142 -15.66 4.10 -18.98
CA GLU A 142 -15.67 4.71 -20.30
C GLU A 142 -15.74 6.26 -20.26
N LYS A 143 -16.35 6.80 -19.18
CA LYS A 143 -16.46 8.26 -18.96
C LYS A 143 -15.14 8.92 -18.57
N GLU A 144 -14.21 8.15 -18.06
CA GLU A 144 -12.87 8.65 -17.65
C GLU A 144 -11.88 8.61 -18.82
N LEU A 145 -12.24 8.00 -19.95
CA LEU A 145 -11.37 7.95 -21.11
C LEU A 145 -11.41 9.27 -21.89
N VAL A 146 -10.26 9.65 -22.43
CA VAL A 146 -10.11 10.75 -23.39
C VAL A 146 -9.68 10.14 -24.72
N ASP A 147 -10.49 10.30 -25.76
CA ASP A 147 -10.27 9.69 -27.07
C ASP A 147 -10.05 8.16 -27.04
N GLY A 148 -10.76 7.46 -26.12
CA GLY A 148 -10.62 6.02 -25.93
C GLY A 148 -9.37 5.60 -25.14
N LEU A 149 -8.56 6.55 -24.69
CA LEU A 149 -7.30 6.31 -23.98
C LEU A 149 -7.41 6.70 -22.50
N CYS A 150 -6.61 6.04 -21.67
CA CYS A 150 -6.39 6.47 -20.29
C CYS A 150 -5.72 7.85 -20.27
N PRO A 151 -6.27 8.88 -19.60
CA PRO A 151 -5.72 10.23 -19.61
C PRO A 151 -4.32 10.33 -19.00
N ASP A 152 -4.01 9.47 -18.00
CA ASP A 152 -2.71 9.49 -17.30
C ASP A 152 -1.59 8.80 -18.09
N HIS A 153 -1.94 7.79 -18.91
CA HIS A 153 -0.95 6.94 -19.57
C HIS A 153 -1.02 6.96 -21.10
N LEU A 154 -2.01 7.65 -21.68
CA LEU A 154 -2.25 7.78 -23.12
C LEU A 154 -2.21 6.43 -23.84
N ARG A 155 -2.81 5.40 -23.21
CA ARG A 155 -2.88 4.02 -23.73
C ARG A 155 -4.30 3.51 -23.66
N GLU A 156 -4.66 2.67 -24.59
CA GLU A 156 -5.93 1.97 -24.59
C GLU A 156 -5.98 0.96 -23.41
N PRO A 157 -7.01 1.04 -22.54
CA PRO A 157 -7.18 0.07 -21.48
C PRO A 157 -7.67 -1.26 -22.05
N LYS A 158 -7.33 -2.34 -21.38
CA LYS A 158 -7.74 -3.70 -21.76
C LYS A 158 -9.04 -4.07 -21.06
N ARG A 159 -10.00 -4.65 -21.78
CA ARG A 159 -11.17 -5.26 -21.15
C ARG A 159 -10.75 -6.58 -20.51
N ILE A 160 -10.90 -6.67 -19.19
CA ILE A 160 -10.63 -7.89 -18.44
C ILE A 160 -11.84 -8.27 -17.62
N SER A 161 -12.00 -9.57 -17.35
CA SER A 161 -12.98 -10.12 -16.42
C SER A 161 -12.23 -11.03 -15.46
N GLU A 162 -12.44 -10.80 -14.17
CA GLU A 162 -11.78 -11.56 -13.11
C GLU A 162 -12.80 -12.06 -12.10
N LYS A 163 -12.73 -13.35 -11.77
CA LYS A 163 -13.36 -13.91 -10.59
C LYS A 163 -12.44 -13.70 -9.40
N ASN A 164 -12.96 -13.02 -8.39
CA ASN A 164 -12.15 -12.64 -7.25
C ASN A 164 -12.99 -12.60 -5.97
N TYR A 165 -12.36 -12.34 -4.84
CA TYR A 165 -13.03 -12.02 -3.60
C TYR A 165 -13.15 -10.51 -3.43
N PHE A 166 -14.30 -10.07 -2.95
CA PHE A 166 -14.61 -8.67 -2.70
C PHE A 166 -14.76 -8.42 -1.22
N PHE A 167 -14.23 -7.28 -0.76
CA PHE A 167 -14.47 -6.77 0.58
C PHE A 167 -15.67 -5.83 0.58
N ARG A 168 -16.61 -6.03 1.50
CA ARG A 168 -17.84 -5.23 1.60
C ARG A 168 -17.58 -3.86 2.25
N LEU A 169 -16.78 -3.05 1.59
CA LEU A 169 -16.38 -1.72 2.07
C LEU A 169 -17.58 -0.81 2.37
N SER A 170 -18.65 -0.90 1.57
CA SER A 170 -19.85 -0.07 1.71
C SER A 170 -20.50 -0.15 3.09
N SER A 171 -20.43 -1.30 3.77
CA SER A 171 -20.98 -1.48 5.12
C SER A 171 -20.20 -0.70 6.20
N TYR A 172 -19.00 -0.22 5.91
CA TYR A 172 -18.13 0.49 6.85
C TYR A 172 -18.02 1.99 6.56
N LEU A 173 -18.44 2.45 5.37
CA LEU A 173 -18.24 3.85 4.94
C LEU A 173 -18.85 4.87 5.90
N LYS A 174 -20.04 4.59 6.44
CA LYS A 174 -20.71 5.47 7.40
C LYS A 174 -19.86 5.63 8.66
N GLN A 175 -19.44 4.50 9.25
CA GLN A 175 -18.63 4.50 10.47
C GLN A 175 -17.27 5.19 10.26
N VAL A 176 -16.57 4.88 9.18
CA VAL A 176 -15.29 5.53 8.84
C VAL A 176 -15.49 7.04 8.64
N GLY A 177 -16.56 7.44 7.95
CA GLY A 177 -16.90 8.86 7.77
C GLY A 177 -17.20 9.58 9.10
N GLU A 178 -17.81 8.91 10.06
CA GLU A 178 -18.04 9.46 11.41
C GLU A 178 -16.72 9.64 12.17
N LEU A 179 -15.82 8.64 12.14
CA LEU A 179 -14.50 8.75 12.78
C LEU A 179 -13.68 9.92 12.21
N ILE A 180 -13.74 10.14 10.88
CA ILE A 180 -13.06 11.26 10.23
C ILE A 180 -13.71 12.61 10.63
N ARG A 181 -15.03 12.71 10.61
CA ARG A 181 -15.73 13.94 10.98
C ARG A 181 -15.50 14.35 12.43
N ASN A 182 -15.41 13.39 13.33
CA ASN A 182 -15.19 13.59 14.77
C ASN A 182 -13.72 13.75 15.16
N ASP A 183 -12.79 13.75 14.19
CA ASP A 183 -11.34 13.80 14.41
C ASP A 183 -10.77 12.64 15.25
N GLU A 184 -11.51 11.52 15.35
CA GLU A 184 -11.01 10.29 15.93
C GLU A 184 -9.99 9.62 14.97
N LEU A 185 -10.25 9.71 13.66
CA LEU A 185 -9.31 9.42 12.59
C LEU A 185 -8.88 10.74 11.94
N LYS A 186 -7.73 11.27 12.34
CA LYS A 186 -7.21 12.53 11.84
C LYS A 186 -6.60 12.40 10.44
N ILE A 187 -6.99 13.29 9.55
CA ILE A 187 -6.39 13.45 8.22
C ILE A 187 -5.64 14.78 8.18
N SER A 188 -4.37 14.73 7.77
CA SER A 188 -3.52 15.90 7.61
C SER A 188 -2.84 15.88 6.24
N PRO A 189 -2.75 17.01 5.53
CA PRO A 189 -3.33 18.31 5.87
C PRO A 189 -4.86 18.30 5.74
N GLU A 190 -5.54 19.25 6.41
CA GLU A 190 -7.02 19.24 6.55
C GLU A 190 -7.76 19.36 5.21
N GLU A 191 -7.13 19.96 4.19
CA GLU A 191 -7.66 20.05 2.83
C GLU A 191 -7.88 18.67 2.18
N ARG A 192 -7.25 17.62 2.70
CA ARG A 192 -7.42 16.21 2.26
C ARG A 192 -8.61 15.51 2.93
N LYS A 193 -9.27 16.17 3.90
CA LYS A 193 -10.43 15.64 4.64
C LYS A 193 -11.74 15.68 3.83
N LYS A 194 -11.73 16.24 2.61
CA LYS A 194 -12.89 16.46 1.73
C LYS A 194 -13.44 15.19 1.13
#